data_4a9111138428c6e190a252bfd1ae21ab
#
_entry.id   4a9111138428c6e190a252bfd1ae21ab
#
_cell.length_a   1.000
_cell.length_b   1.000
_cell.length_c   1.000
_cell.angle_alpha   90.00
_cell.angle_beta   90.00
_cell.angle_gamma   90.00
#
_symmetry.space_group_name_H-M   'P 1'
#
loop_
_entity.id
_entity.type
_entity.pdbx_description
1 polymer ?
#
loop_
_entity_poly.entity_id
_entity_poly.type
_entity_poly.pdbx_seq_one_letter_code
_entity_poly.pdbx_strand_id
1 'polypeptide(L)'
;MQLVIPRETQPGENRVSATPETVKKLVRLGAEVVVESGAGTGAGISDADYEAAGASIGSDRSALLGNADMVLRLRKPDIDEIGQLKSGCIHVSYLDPFNEKDLIKAFASQNVTAVSMEMIPRSTRCLLYTSPSPRDRSVSRMPSSA
;
A
#
# COMPACT_ATOMS: atom_id res chain seq x y z
N MET A 1 10.72 13.33 1.32
CA MET A 1 9.44 12.73 1.74
C MET A 1 9.72 11.32 2.21
N GLN A 2 9.47 11.07 3.50
CA GLN A 2 9.68 9.76 4.11
C GLN A 2 8.44 8.88 3.90
N LEU A 3 8.63 7.77 3.20
CA LEU A 3 7.61 6.79 2.90
C LEU A 3 7.86 5.54 3.74
N VAL A 4 6.90 5.16 4.56
CA VAL A 4 7.01 4.01 5.46
C VAL A 4 6.14 2.86 4.98
N ILE A 5 6.71 1.67 4.98
CA ILE A 5 6.05 0.39 4.68
C ILE A 5 6.05 -0.44 5.96
N PRO A 6 4.98 -0.39 6.77
CA PRO A 6 4.89 -1.18 7.97
C PRO A 6 4.60 -2.65 7.63
N ARG A 7 4.95 -3.54 8.56
CA ARG A 7 4.56 -4.94 8.51
C ARG A 7 3.04 -5.08 8.72
N GLU A 8 2.41 -5.92 7.93
CA GLU A 8 1.01 -6.29 8.13
C GLU A 8 0.85 -7.12 9.40
N THR A 9 -0.10 -6.75 10.23
CA THR A 9 -0.34 -7.37 11.55
C THR A 9 -1.56 -8.28 11.57
N GLN A 10 -2.38 -8.24 10.52
CA GLN A 10 -3.60 -9.05 10.48
C GLN A 10 -3.29 -10.53 10.25
N PRO A 11 -3.91 -11.45 11.00
CA PRO A 11 -3.72 -12.88 10.84
C PRO A 11 -4.01 -13.33 9.41
N GLY A 12 -3.09 -14.11 8.81
CA GLY A 12 -3.23 -14.63 7.46
C GLY A 12 -2.85 -13.66 6.33
N GLU A 13 -2.46 -12.42 6.64
CA GLU A 13 -1.94 -11.50 5.63
C GLU A 13 -0.43 -11.72 5.47
N ASN A 14 -0.06 -12.39 4.39
CA ASN A 14 1.34 -12.69 4.06
C ASN A 14 1.92 -11.74 2.99
N ARG A 15 1.09 -10.89 2.41
CA ARG A 15 1.51 -9.95 1.38
C ARG A 15 2.16 -8.72 2.00
N VAL A 16 2.91 -8.00 1.19
CA VAL A 16 3.49 -6.69 1.54
C VAL A 16 2.99 -5.64 0.54
N SER A 17 2.86 -4.41 0.98
CA SER A 17 2.34 -3.31 0.15
C SER A 17 3.27 -2.90 -0.97
N ALA A 18 4.58 -3.12 -0.83
CA ALA A 18 5.56 -2.86 -1.87
C ALA A 18 6.65 -3.94 -1.90
N THR A 19 6.96 -4.43 -3.09
CA THR A 19 8.10 -5.34 -3.33
C THR A 19 9.39 -4.53 -3.48
N PRO A 20 10.60 -5.16 -3.38
CA PRO A 20 11.87 -4.50 -3.63
C PRO A 20 11.93 -3.78 -4.99
N GLU A 21 11.34 -4.36 -6.03
CA GLU A 21 11.25 -3.69 -7.35
C GLU A 21 10.44 -2.39 -7.29
N THR A 22 9.33 -2.40 -6.55
CA THR A 22 8.51 -1.20 -6.34
C THR A 22 9.27 -0.16 -5.52
N VAL A 23 9.93 -0.58 -4.45
CA VAL A 23 10.79 0.27 -3.62
C VAL A 23 11.87 0.95 -4.45
N LYS A 24 12.55 0.22 -5.32
CA LYS A 24 13.56 0.78 -6.23
C LYS A 24 13.00 1.87 -7.14
N LYS A 25 11.74 1.72 -7.58
CA LYS A 25 11.06 2.77 -8.38
C LYS A 25 10.74 4.00 -7.53
N LEU A 26 10.26 3.81 -6.29
CA LEU A 26 9.95 4.90 -5.37
C LEU A 26 11.20 5.70 -4.97
N VAL A 27 12.31 5.02 -4.69
CA VAL A 27 13.61 5.66 -4.40
C VAL A 27 14.08 6.49 -5.60
N ARG A 28 13.94 5.97 -6.82
CA ARG A 28 14.27 6.73 -8.05
C ARG A 28 13.41 7.98 -8.24
N LEU A 29 12.20 8.00 -7.71
CA LEU A 29 11.32 9.17 -7.70
C LEU A 29 11.64 10.17 -6.59
N GLY A 30 12.68 9.90 -5.79
CA GLY A 30 13.14 10.78 -4.70
C GLY A 30 12.46 10.54 -3.35
N ALA A 31 11.76 9.42 -3.18
CA ALA A 31 11.24 9.04 -1.86
C ALA A 31 12.35 8.41 -1.01
N GLU A 32 12.39 8.76 0.26
CA GLU A 32 13.14 8.06 1.28
C GLU A 32 12.26 6.93 1.82
N VAL A 33 12.54 5.70 1.42
CA VAL A 33 11.71 4.55 1.77
C VAL A 33 12.27 3.85 3.00
N VAL A 34 11.43 3.68 4.01
CA VAL A 34 11.73 2.93 5.22
C VAL A 34 10.78 1.76 5.33
N VAL A 35 11.31 0.56 5.46
CA VAL A 35 10.55 -0.69 5.60
C VAL A 35 10.68 -1.19 7.03
N GLU A 36 9.57 -1.57 7.67
CA GLU A 36 9.62 -2.21 8.98
C GLU A 36 10.26 -3.59 8.87
N SER A 37 11.20 -3.89 9.77
CA SER A 37 11.90 -5.19 9.79
C SER A 37 10.92 -6.36 9.79
N GLY A 38 11.19 -7.33 8.94
CA GLY A 38 10.35 -8.51 8.76
C GLY A 38 9.05 -8.27 7.99
N ALA A 39 8.82 -7.09 7.41
CA ALA A 39 7.60 -6.79 6.65
C ALA A 39 7.39 -7.74 5.46
N GLY A 40 8.49 -8.13 4.78
CA GLY A 40 8.46 -9.03 3.63
C GLY A 40 8.48 -10.51 3.93
N THR A 41 8.66 -10.91 5.20
CA THR A 41 8.90 -12.31 5.58
C THR A 41 7.79 -13.26 5.12
N GLY A 42 6.53 -12.84 5.26
CA GLY A 42 5.37 -13.62 4.82
C GLY A 42 5.31 -13.81 3.29
N ALA A 43 5.90 -12.91 2.54
CA ALA A 43 6.00 -12.95 1.07
C ALA A 43 7.31 -13.59 0.57
N GLY A 44 8.16 -14.10 1.48
CA GLY A 44 9.46 -14.68 1.13
C GLY A 44 10.53 -13.65 0.74
N ILE A 45 10.36 -12.40 1.16
CA ILE A 45 11.28 -11.29 0.89
C ILE A 45 12.02 -10.95 2.17
N SER A 46 13.36 -10.90 2.11
CA SER A 46 14.19 -10.55 3.26
C SER A 46 14.39 -9.04 3.40
N ASP A 47 14.79 -8.60 4.61
CA ASP A 47 15.16 -7.20 4.85
C ASP A 47 16.34 -6.77 3.95
N ALA A 48 17.29 -7.67 3.71
CA ALA A 48 18.43 -7.44 2.83
C ALA A 48 18.03 -7.15 1.38
N ASP A 49 16.93 -7.74 0.88
CA ASP A 49 16.41 -7.45 -0.45
C ASP A 49 15.88 -6.03 -0.57
N TYR A 50 15.28 -5.52 0.50
CA TYR A 50 14.83 -4.13 0.59
C TYR A 50 15.99 -3.15 0.69
N GLU A 51 17.03 -3.46 1.47
CA GLU A 51 18.25 -2.66 1.56
C GLU A 51 18.95 -2.58 0.19
N ALA A 52 19.06 -3.70 -0.51
CA ALA A 52 19.59 -3.74 -1.87
C ALA A 52 18.77 -2.93 -2.89
N ALA A 53 17.49 -2.74 -2.62
CA ALA A 53 16.60 -1.87 -3.41
C ALA A 53 16.73 -0.38 -3.06
N GLY A 54 17.47 -0.04 -2.00
CA GLY A 54 17.71 1.34 -1.54
C GLY A 54 16.78 1.81 -0.42
N ALA A 55 16.07 0.90 0.26
CA ALA A 55 15.32 1.22 1.46
C ALA A 55 16.21 1.14 2.71
N SER A 56 15.79 1.84 3.76
CA SER A 56 16.29 1.65 5.12
C SER A 56 15.37 0.69 5.88
N ILE A 57 15.91 -0.05 6.84
CA ILE A 57 15.12 -0.95 7.69
C ILE A 57 14.96 -0.32 9.07
N GLY A 58 13.73 -0.30 9.58
CA GLY A 58 13.41 0.20 10.92
C GLY A 58 12.72 -0.86 11.77
N SER A 59 13.02 -0.90 13.06
CA SER A 59 12.45 -1.88 14.00
C SER A 59 11.43 -1.27 14.98
N ASP A 60 11.46 0.04 15.17
CA ASP A 60 10.52 0.73 16.06
C ASP A 60 9.30 1.25 15.27
N ARG A 61 8.20 0.50 15.34
CA ARG A 61 6.95 0.80 14.63
C ARG A 61 6.40 2.18 14.99
N SER A 62 6.39 2.54 16.28
CA SER A 62 5.86 3.84 16.72
C SER A 62 6.68 5.01 16.17
N ALA A 63 8.00 4.90 16.21
CA ALA A 63 8.88 5.91 15.65
C ALA A 63 8.73 6.01 14.12
N LEU A 64 8.55 4.87 13.44
CA LEU A 64 8.33 4.85 12.00
C LEU A 64 7.03 5.56 11.61
N LEU A 65 5.92 5.25 12.28
CA LEU A 65 4.62 5.86 12.02
C LEU A 65 4.60 7.36 12.37
N GLY A 66 5.24 7.74 13.49
CA GLY A 66 5.32 9.14 13.93
C GLY A 66 6.17 10.06 13.06
N ASN A 67 7.10 9.51 12.28
CA ASN A 67 7.95 10.27 11.36
C ASN A 67 7.50 10.20 9.89
N ALA A 68 6.54 9.34 9.56
CA ALA A 68 6.11 9.11 8.20
C ALA A 68 5.41 10.33 7.58
N ASP A 69 5.84 10.75 6.41
CA ASP A 69 5.07 11.67 5.57
C ASP A 69 4.01 10.91 4.76
N MET A 70 4.31 9.64 4.41
CA MET A 70 3.37 8.73 3.76
C MET A 70 3.52 7.31 4.31
N VAL A 71 2.40 6.64 4.54
CA VAL A 71 2.34 5.23 4.93
C VAL A 71 1.65 4.43 3.84
N LEU A 72 2.31 3.37 3.37
CA LEU A 72 1.73 2.39 2.44
C LEU A 72 1.54 1.06 3.15
N ARG A 73 0.30 0.58 3.21
CA ARG A 73 -0.02 -0.75 3.72
C ARG A 73 -1.20 -1.37 2.95
N LEU A 74 -1.44 -2.65 3.13
CA LEU A 74 -2.56 -3.33 2.50
C LEU A 74 -3.83 -3.23 3.34
N ARG A 75 -3.76 -3.66 4.60
CA ARG A 75 -4.91 -3.71 5.48
C ARG A 75 -5.08 -2.40 6.25
N LYS A 76 -6.31 -2.13 6.66
CA LYS A 76 -6.63 -0.99 7.53
C LYS A 76 -5.85 -1.08 8.84
N PRO A 77 -5.40 0.06 9.39
CA PRO A 77 -4.77 0.12 10.71
C PRO A 77 -5.81 -0.07 11.82
N ASP A 78 -5.33 -0.39 13.01
CA ASP A 78 -6.12 -0.24 14.22
C ASP A 78 -6.26 1.25 14.57
N ILE A 79 -7.35 1.61 15.28
CA ILE A 79 -7.62 3.02 15.64
C ILE A 79 -6.48 3.60 16.48
N ASP A 80 -5.89 2.80 17.36
CA ASP A 80 -4.77 3.22 18.22
C ASP A 80 -3.51 3.56 17.43
N GLU A 81 -3.28 2.91 16.30
CA GLU A 81 -2.15 3.22 15.41
C GLU A 81 -2.33 4.57 14.72
N ILE A 82 -3.57 4.98 14.44
CA ILE A 82 -3.83 6.28 13.80
C ILE A 82 -3.35 7.43 14.67
N GLY A 83 -3.52 7.30 16.00
CA GLY A 83 -3.01 8.29 16.96
C GLY A 83 -1.49 8.47 16.96
N GLN A 84 -0.74 7.51 16.44
CA GLN A 84 0.72 7.56 16.32
C GLN A 84 1.19 8.25 15.02
N LEU A 85 0.29 8.43 14.04
CA LEU A 85 0.65 9.04 12.77
C LEU A 85 0.92 10.54 12.93
N LYS A 86 1.91 11.01 12.20
CA LYS A 86 2.22 12.45 12.11
C LYS A 86 1.03 13.20 11.51
N SER A 87 0.66 14.33 12.09
CA SER A 87 -0.32 15.25 11.49
C SER A 87 0.12 15.68 10.08
N GLY A 88 -0.78 15.63 9.12
CA GLY A 88 -0.48 15.88 7.71
C GLY A 88 0.07 14.67 6.94
N CYS A 89 0.23 13.51 7.58
CA CYS A 89 0.61 12.27 6.93
C CYS A 89 -0.42 11.83 5.89
N ILE A 90 0.02 11.16 4.84
CA ILE A 90 -0.83 10.51 3.85
C ILE A 90 -0.82 9.00 4.13
N HIS A 91 -1.98 8.43 4.42
CA HIS A 91 -2.13 6.99 4.65
C HIS A 91 -2.85 6.32 3.49
N VAL A 92 -2.25 5.30 2.89
CA VAL A 92 -2.79 4.58 1.72
C VAL A 92 -2.99 3.11 2.09
N SER A 93 -4.24 2.62 2.06
CA SER A 93 -4.58 1.21 2.28
C SER A 93 -6.00 0.90 1.82
N TYR A 94 -6.42 -0.36 1.97
CA TYR A 94 -7.82 -0.76 1.88
C TYR A 94 -8.50 -0.43 3.21
N LEU A 95 -9.40 0.55 3.22
CA LEU A 95 -9.97 1.11 4.46
C LEU A 95 -11.39 0.67 4.75
N ASP A 96 -12.14 0.20 3.76
CA ASP A 96 -13.57 -0.11 3.85
C ASP A 96 -14.41 1.06 4.44
N PRO A 97 -14.36 2.26 3.84
CA PRO A 97 -14.85 3.49 4.46
C PRO A 97 -16.35 3.51 4.70
N PHE A 98 -17.12 2.66 4.04
CA PHE A 98 -18.57 2.57 4.22
C PHE A 98 -18.95 1.87 5.53
N ASN A 99 -18.16 0.89 5.95
CA ASN A 99 -18.37 0.11 7.16
C ASN A 99 -17.57 0.67 8.36
N GLU A 100 -16.41 1.27 8.11
CA GLU A 100 -15.44 1.69 9.13
C GLU A 100 -15.51 3.21 9.43
N LYS A 101 -16.71 3.69 9.76
CA LYS A 101 -16.94 5.13 9.99
C LYS A 101 -16.10 5.72 11.13
N ASP A 102 -15.85 4.94 12.18
CA ASP A 102 -15.07 5.41 13.32
C ASP A 102 -13.58 5.48 13.01
N LEU A 103 -13.07 4.57 12.16
CA LEU A 103 -11.72 4.64 11.60
C LEU A 103 -11.52 5.92 10.78
N ILE A 104 -12.50 6.27 9.93
CA ILE A 104 -12.43 7.50 9.12
C ILE A 104 -12.47 8.75 9.99
N LYS A 105 -13.28 8.77 11.05
CA LYS A 105 -13.28 9.86 12.04
C LYS A 105 -11.93 10.00 12.73
N ALA A 106 -11.30 8.89 13.10
CA ALA A 106 -9.98 8.90 13.73
C ALA A 106 -8.92 9.52 12.80
N PHE A 107 -8.90 9.18 11.51
CA PHE A 107 -8.02 9.82 10.53
C PHE A 107 -8.28 11.33 10.42
N ALA A 108 -9.54 11.74 10.37
CA ALA A 108 -9.90 13.16 10.32
C ALA A 108 -9.46 13.92 11.58
N SER A 109 -9.65 13.31 12.77
CA SER A 109 -9.24 13.91 14.05
C SER A 109 -7.73 14.09 14.15
N GLN A 110 -6.95 13.17 13.60
CA GLN A 110 -5.49 13.22 13.56
C GLN A 110 -4.95 14.12 12.42
N ASN A 111 -5.84 14.69 11.60
CA ASN A 111 -5.45 15.47 10.42
C ASN A 111 -4.59 14.66 9.44
N VAL A 112 -4.94 13.39 9.22
CA VAL A 112 -4.28 12.48 8.29
C VAL A 112 -5.11 12.35 7.02
N THR A 113 -4.47 12.48 5.86
CA THR A 113 -5.12 12.25 4.57
C THR A 113 -5.21 10.76 4.29
N ALA A 114 -6.40 10.19 4.38
CA ALA A 114 -6.65 8.77 4.11
C ALA A 114 -7.02 8.53 2.65
N VAL A 115 -6.26 7.68 1.97
CA VAL A 115 -6.52 7.23 0.59
C VAL A 115 -6.98 5.79 0.62
N SER A 116 -8.26 5.58 0.29
CA SER A 116 -8.87 4.26 0.22
C SER A 116 -8.67 3.67 -1.17
N MET A 117 -7.92 2.59 -1.28
CA MET A 117 -7.55 1.97 -2.56
C MET A 117 -8.76 1.45 -3.34
N GLU A 118 -9.78 0.95 -2.65
CA GLU A 118 -11.03 0.48 -3.24
C GLU A 118 -11.90 1.61 -3.82
N MET A 119 -11.68 2.85 -3.39
CA MET A 119 -12.42 4.02 -3.86
C MET A 119 -11.78 4.70 -5.07
N ILE A 120 -10.60 4.27 -5.49
CA ILE A 120 -9.93 4.84 -6.67
C ILE A 120 -10.74 4.51 -7.92
N PRO A 121 -11.20 5.51 -8.69
CA PRO A 121 -11.98 5.28 -9.89
C PRO A 121 -11.21 4.45 -10.91
N ARG A 122 -11.84 3.40 -11.44
CA ARG A 122 -11.25 2.54 -12.48
C ARG A 122 -11.45 3.07 -13.90
N SER A 123 -11.74 4.34 -14.04
CA SER A 123 -12.09 4.98 -15.32
C SER A 123 -10.89 5.44 -16.14
N THR A 124 -9.67 5.29 -15.64
CA THR A 124 -8.46 5.76 -16.31
C THR A 124 -7.53 4.63 -16.71
N ARG A 125 -6.66 4.95 -17.66
CA ARG A 125 -5.71 4.08 -18.38
C ARG A 125 -4.83 3.17 -17.50
N CYS A 126 -4.74 3.44 -16.21
CA CYS A 126 -3.88 2.71 -15.27
C CYS A 126 -4.54 1.49 -14.65
N LEU A 127 -5.84 1.33 -14.80
CA LEU A 127 -6.58 0.33 -14.04
C LEU A 127 -7.24 -0.67 -14.98
N LEU A 128 -6.98 -1.91 -14.75
CA LEU A 128 -7.57 -3.21 -15.11
C LEU A 128 -8.54 -3.31 -16.31
N TYR A 129 -9.14 -2.21 -16.77
CA TYR A 129 -10.09 -2.18 -17.89
C TYR A 129 -9.42 -2.07 -19.28
N THR A 130 -8.13 -1.81 -19.36
CA THR A 130 -7.41 -1.59 -20.63
C THR A 130 -6.56 -2.76 -21.08
N SER A 131 -6.43 -3.80 -20.27
CA SER A 131 -5.87 -5.07 -20.72
C SER A 131 -7.00 -6.09 -20.83
N PRO A 132 -7.55 -6.32 -22.04
CA PRO A 132 -8.46 -7.46 -22.21
C PRO A 132 -7.70 -8.71 -21.79
N SER A 133 -8.30 -9.48 -20.89
CA SER A 133 -7.78 -10.77 -20.51
C SER A 133 -7.52 -11.60 -21.77
N PRO A 134 -6.43 -12.37 -21.86
CA PRO A 134 -6.25 -13.30 -22.98
C PRO A 134 -7.44 -14.23 -23.19
N ARG A 135 -8.26 -14.43 -22.17
CA ARG A 135 -9.53 -15.18 -22.23
C ARG A 135 -10.65 -14.41 -22.94
N ASP A 136 -10.64 -13.09 -22.92
CA ASP A 136 -11.67 -12.26 -23.57
C ASP A 136 -11.45 -12.16 -25.09
N ARG A 137 -10.24 -12.47 -25.58
CA ARG A 137 -9.92 -12.52 -27.00
C ARG A 137 -10.46 -13.77 -27.72
N SER A 138 -10.92 -14.77 -26.99
CA SER A 138 -11.39 -16.03 -27.57
C SER A 138 -12.84 -16.01 -28.04
N VAL A 139 -13.60 -14.94 -27.76
CA VAL A 139 -15.05 -14.90 -27.98
C VAL A 139 -15.46 -14.23 -29.30
N SER A 140 -14.57 -13.61 -30.06
CA SER A 140 -14.95 -12.86 -31.23
C SER A 140 -14.46 -13.41 -32.58
N ARG A 141 -14.38 -14.72 -32.72
CA ARG A 141 -14.25 -15.38 -34.02
C ARG A 141 -15.40 -16.34 -34.27
N MET A 142 -16.59 -15.77 -34.50
CA MET A 142 -17.55 -16.49 -35.31
C MET A 142 -17.10 -16.36 -36.77
N PRO A 143 -16.89 -17.45 -37.51
CA PRO A 143 -16.71 -17.37 -38.95
C PRO A 143 -18.01 -16.85 -39.56
N SER A 144 -17.91 -15.78 -40.31
CA SER A 144 -18.97 -15.33 -41.20
C SER A 144 -19.21 -16.49 -42.17
N SER A 145 -20.34 -17.17 -42.03
CA SER A 145 -20.84 -18.07 -43.05
C SER A 145 -21.32 -17.25 -44.24
N ALA A 146 -20.71 -17.51 -45.37
CA ALA A 146 -21.18 -17.06 -46.68
C ALA A 146 -22.57 -17.67 -47.01
#